data_3e3bceaac9b2ffbc80f0951da987a01f
#
_entry.id   3e3bceaac9b2ffbc80f0951da987a01f
#
_cell.length_a   1.000
_cell.length_b   1.000
_cell.length_c   1.000
_cell.angle_alpha   90.00
_cell.angle_beta   90.00
_cell.angle_gamma   90.00
#
_symmetry.space_group_name_H-M   'P 1'
#
loop_
_entity.id
_entity.type
_entity.pdbx_description
1 polymer ?
#
loop_
_entity_poly.entity_id
_entity_poly.type
_entity_poly.pdbx_seq_one_letter_code
_entity_poly.pdbx_strand_id
1 'polypeptide(L)'
;LGYAAPGSLTVPPLGTIDFDVTVRGDLREAEGSHQLTVTATVTAANGVANPTPVPKTVAIIVVIEQFSRLQVEAEEPFSQMRPYIDHTYVFKVDNQGNALDKFKVEVTEASMTKLDEAGFQIQLPLVSTEIMAGDPPEKVRVLVRTPKNQGWTDKYFQLEFQATSDFSCRIEGQCNSEAQT
;
A
#
# COMPACT_ATOMS: atom_id res chain seq x y z
N LEU A 1 11.51 -0.41 -11.77
CA LEU A 1 12.28 -1.66 -11.92
C LEU A 1 13.77 -1.37 -12.12
N GLY A 2 14.62 -1.95 -11.25
CA GLY A 2 16.08 -2.02 -11.46
C GLY A 2 16.47 -3.33 -12.15
N TYR A 3 17.54 -3.32 -12.92
CA TYR A 3 18.08 -4.54 -13.53
C TYR A 3 19.60 -4.56 -13.45
N ALA A 4 20.17 -5.76 -13.45
CA ALA A 4 21.60 -5.99 -13.58
C ALA A 4 21.84 -7.13 -14.57
N ALA A 5 22.76 -6.89 -15.51
CA ALA A 5 23.22 -7.86 -16.48
C ALA A 5 24.75 -7.78 -16.60
N PRO A 6 25.44 -8.84 -17.06
CA PRO A 6 26.89 -8.77 -17.33
C PRO A 6 27.20 -7.69 -18.37
N GLY A 7 28.22 -6.86 -18.11
CA GLY A 7 28.66 -5.81 -19.03
C GLY A 7 29.34 -6.34 -20.30
N SER A 8 30.00 -7.50 -20.20
CA SER A 8 30.62 -8.19 -21.34
C SER A 8 30.78 -9.69 -21.06
N LEU A 9 30.72 -10.49 -22.12
CA LEU A 9 30.87 -11.93 -22.09
C LEU A 9 31.79 -12.38 -23.23
N THR A 10 32.61 -13.39 -22.97
CA THR A 10 33.42 -14.03 -23.99
C THR A 10 32.82 -15.37 -24.37
N VAL A 11 32.32 -15.49 -25.59
CA VAL A 11 31.73 -16.73 -26.11
C VAL A 11 32.79 -17.50 -26.89
N PRO A 12 33.05 -18.80 -26.58
CA PRO A 12 34.00 -19.61 -27.34
C PRO A 12 33.53 -19.84 -28.76
N PRO A 13 34.44 -20.12 -29.70
CA PRO A 13 34.06 -20.43 -31.09
C PRO A 13 33.06 -21.60 -31.15
N LEU A 14 31.95 -21.43 -31.87
CA LEU A 14 30.84 -22.38 -31.99
C LEU A 14 30.18 -22.79 -30.66
N GLY A 15 30.48 -22.04 -29.58
CA GLY A 15 29.92 -22.29 -28.27
C GLY A 15 28.76 -21.38 -27.96
N THR A 16 28.09 -21.70 -26.84
CA THR A 16 27.05 -20.88 -26.18
C THR A 16 27.48 -20.55 -24.77
N ILE A 17 26.99 -19.44 -24.24
CA ILE A 17 27.13 -19.05 -22.86
C ILE A 17 25.78 -18.59 -22.34
N ASP A 18 25.40 -19.11 -21.16
CA ASP A 18 24.24 -18.64 -20.45
C ASP A 18 24.65 -17.52 -19.48
N PHE A 19 23.78 -16.56 -19.28
CA PHE A 19 23.98 -15.51 -18.30
C PHE A 19 22.65 -15.12 -17.66
N ASP A 20 22.73 -14.68 -16.41
CA ASP A 20 21.59 -14.24 -15.64
C ASP A 20 21.36 -12.75 -15.81
N VAL A 21 20.10 -12.37 -15.94
CA VAL A 21 19.63 -10.98 -15.82
C VAL A 21 18.78 -10.91 -14.55
N THR A 22 19.28 -10.19 -13.55
CA THR A 22 18.56 -9.97 -12.32
C THR A 22 17.65 -8.76 -12.47
N VAL A 23 16.35 -8.94 -12.18
CA VAL A 23 15.37 -7.85 -12.12
C VAL A 23 14.98 -7.64 -10.66
N ARG A 24 14.94 -6.38 -10.23
CA ARG A 24 14.49 -5.98 -8.88
C ARG A 24 13.40 -4.93 -9.04
N GLY A 25 12.25 -5.18 -8.41
CA GLY A 25 11.20 -4.19 -8.20
C GLY A 25 11.50 -3.35 -6.96
N ASP A 26 11.03 -2.12 -6.94
CA ASP A 26 10.90 -1.35 -5.72
C ASP A 26 9.69 -1.88 -4.91
N LEU A 27 9.62 -1.58 -3.60
CA LEU A 27 8.52 -2.00 -2.74
C LEU A 27 7.15 -1.45 -3.20
N ARG A 28 7.14 -0.37 -3.99
CA ARG A 28 5.93 0.27 -4.53
C ARG A 28 5.92 0.28 -6.07
N GLU A 29 6.59 -0.69 -6.69
CA GLU A 29 6.51 -0.80 -8.15
C GLU A 29 5.06 -1.06 -8.57
N ALA A 30 4.55 -0.27 -9.51
CA ALA A 30 3.17 -0.39 -9.96
C ALA A 30 2.86 -1.78 -10.50
N GLU A 31 1.65 -2.26 -10.25
CA GLU A 31 1.15 -3.49 -10.89
C GLU A 31 1.18 -3.40 -12.41
N GLY A 32 1.24 -4.55 -13.06
CA GLY A 32 1.15 -4.65 -14.51
C GLY A 32 2.31 -5.34 -15.18
N SER A 33 2.32 -5.25 -16.51
CA SER A 33 3.33 -5.88 -17.36
C SER A 33 4.41 -4.86 -17.73
N HIS A 34 5.65 -5.16 -17.36
CA HIS A 34 6.82 -4.35 -17.66
C HIS A 34 7.69 -5.06 -18.66
N GLN A 35 7.99 -4.40 -19.79
CA GLN A 35 8.87 -4.96 -20.82
C GLN A 35 10.33 -4.63 -20.51
N LEU A 36 11.15 -5.67 -20.33
CA LEU A 36 12.60 -5.59 -20.27
C LEU A 36 13.19 -6.00 -21.61
N THR A 37 14.06 -5.16 -22.19
CA THR A 37 14.76 -5.47 -23.43
C THR A 37 16.23 -5.76 -23.14
N VAL A 38 16.67 -6.97 -23.46
CA VAL A 38 18.08 -7.36 -23.39
C VAL A 38 18.69 -7.29 -24.77
N THR A 39 19.78 -6.53 -24.90
CA THR A 39 20.49 -6.34 -26.18
C THR A 39 21.91 -6.89 -26.06
N ALA A 40 22.25 -7.81 -26.95
CA ALA A 40 23.62 -8.32 -27.10
C ALA A 40 24.24 -7.79 -28.39
N THR A 41 25.48 -7.35 -28.33
CA THR A 41 26.22 -6.79 -29.46
C THR A 41 27.60 -7.41 -29.51
N VAL A 42 28.01 -7.90 -30.64
CA VAL A 42 29.38 -8.42 -30.85
C VAL A 42 30.31 -7.25 -31.07
N THR A 43 31.12 -6.94 -30.07
CA THR A 43 32.08 -5.82 -30.10
C THR A 43 33.42 -6.20 -30.69
N ALA A 44 33.83 -7.46 -30.57
CA ALA A 44 35.10 -7.98 -31.16
C ALA A 44 34.94 -9.47 -31.54
N ALA A 45 35.66 -9.91 -32.51
CA ALA A 45 35.79 -11.31 -32.92
C ALA A 45 37.27 -11.66 -33.10
N ASN A 46 37.75 -12.74 -32.49
CA ASN A 46 39.17 -13.18 -32.52
C ASN A 46 40.17 -12.07 -32.16
N GLY A 47 39.83 -11.23 -31.19
CA GLY A 47 40.65 -10.11 -30.76
C GLY A 47 40.63 -8.88 -31.64
N VAL A 48 39.89 -8.90 -32.76
CA VAL A 48 39.73 -7.77 -33.65
C VAL A 48 38.38 -7.07 -33.39
N ALA A 49 38.42 -5.75 -33.23
CA ALA A 49 37.22 -4.95 -33.05
C ALA A 49 36.26 -5.08 -34.24
N ASN A 50 34.95 -5.22 -33.93
CA ASN A 50 33.93 -5.26 -34.97
C ASN A 50 33.55 -3.83 -35.38
N PRO A 51 33.86 -3.36 -36.59
CA PRO A 51 33.58 -1.98 -36.99
C PRO A 51 32.10 -1.70 -37.25
N THR A 52 31.31 -2.74 -37.45
CA THR A 52 29.86 -2.65 -37.72
C THR A 52 29.06 -3.60 -36.85
N PRO A 53 28.99 -3.33 -35.53
CA PRO A 53 28.27 -4.20 -34.61
C PRO A 53 26.77 -4.19 -34.90
N VAL A 54 26.18 -5.38 -35.06
CA VAL A 54 24.74 -5.55 -35.25
C VAL A 54 24.16 -6.04 -33.91
N PRO A 55 23.30 -5.25 -33.26
CA PRO A 55 22.66 -5.66 -32.02
C PRO A 55 21.61 -6.75 -32.26
N LYS A 56 21.49 -7.67 -31.33
CA LYS A 56 20.39 -8.63 -31.24
C LYS A 56 19.65 -8.36 -29.92
N THR A 57 18.34 -8.24 -30.01
CA THR A 57 17.48 -7.91 -28.87
C THR A 57 16.50 -9.04 -28.60
N VAL A 58 16.27 -9.26 -27.32
CA VAL A 58 15.21 -10.14 -26.81
C VAL A 58 14.39 -9.33 -25.81
N ALA A 59 13.07 -9.39 -25.95
CA ALA A 59 12.15 -8.80 -24.99
C ALA A 59 11.70 -9.85 -23.97
N ILE A 60 11.70 -9.47 -22.70
CA ILE A 60 11.20 -10.26 -21.58
C ILE A 60 10.07 -9.44 -20.95
N ILE A 61 8.95 -10.09 -20.63
CA ILE A 61 7.85 -9.46 -19.91
C ILE A 61 7.95 -9.90 -18.46
N VAL A 62 8.05 -8.91 -17.57
CA VAL A 62 7.98 -9.08 -16.11
C VAL A 62 6.60 -8.62 -15.68
N VAL A 63 5.83 -9.50 -15.04
CA VAL A 63 4.51 -9.17 -14.50
C VAL A 63 4.65 -8.93 -13.01
N ILE A 64 4.17 -7.77 -12.56
CA ILE A 64 4.06 -7.42 -11.15
C ILE A 64 2.60 -7.53 -10.78
N GLU A 65 2.31 -8.39 -9.82
CA GLU A 65 0.96 -8.58 -9.30
C GLU A 65 0.61 -7.48 -8.31
N GLN A 66 -0.69 -7.14 -8.24
CA GLN A 66 -1.21 -6.27 -7.22
C GLN A 66 -1.06 -6.92 -5.85
N PHE A 67 -0.68 -6.14 -4.85
CA PHE A 67 -0.75 -6.53 -3.44
C PHE A 67 -1.38 -5.42 -2.62
N SER A 68 -2.02 -5.80 -1.52
CA SER A 68 -2.63 -4.86 -0.59
C SER A 68 -1.76 -4.66 0.64
N ARG A 69 -1.61 -3.41 1.01
CA ARG A 69 -1.04 -3.00 2.29
C ARG A 69 -1.64 -1.65 2.67
N LEU A 70 -2.00 -1.48 3.94
CA LEU A 70 -2.56 -0.22 4.43
C LEU A 70 -1.90 0.19 5.74
N GLN A 71 -2.05 1.47 6.06
CA GLN A 71 -1.69 2.04 7.35
C GLN A 71 -2.80 2.98 7.81
N VAL A 72 -3.16 2.91 9.09
CA VAL A 72 -4.12 3.81 9.73
C VAL A 72 -3.41 4.59 10.83
N GLU A 73 -3.65 5.91 10.88
CA GLU A 73 -3.06 6.79 11.89
C GLU A 73 -4.12 7.78 12.39
N ALA A 74 -4.23 7.95 13.71
CA ALA A 74 -5.04 9.00 14.30
C ALA A 74 -4.26 10.34 14.33
N GLU A 75 -4.85 11.44 13.86
CA GLU A 75 -4.19 12.76 13.96
C GLU A 75 -4.06 13.23 15.42
N GLU A 76 -5.08 12.93 16.23
CA GLU A 76 -5.10 13.23 17.66
C GLU A 76 -5.40 11.95 18.44
N PRO A 77 -4.37 11.22 18.91
CA PRO A 77 -4.58 9.96 19.62
C PRO A 77 -5.17 10.15 21.03
N PHE A 78 -5.20 11.38 21.53
CA PHE A 78 -5.79 11.71 22.83
C PHE A 78 -6.39 13.11 22.82
N SER A 79 -7.63 13.22 23.33
CA SER A 79 -8.27 14.52 23.57
C SER A 79 -9.07 14.55 24.87
N GLN A 80 -9.11 15.72 25.51
CA GLN A 80 -9.96 15.96 26.68
C GLN A 80 -11.27 16.61 26.22
N MET A 81 -12.39 15.98 26.54
CA MET A 81 -13.70 16.45 26.13
C MET A 81 -14.53 16.92 27.33
N ARG A 82 -15.33 17.96 27.10
CA ARG A 82 -16.37 18.39 28.05
C ARG A 82 -17.65 17.62 27.79
N PRO A 83 -18.53 17.47 28.79
CA PRO A 83 -19.85 16.88 28.60
C PRO A 83 -20.68 17.62 27.53
N TYR A 84 -21.42 16.85 26.73
CA TYR A 84 -22.36 17.32 25.71
C TYR A 84 -21.75 18.26 24.68
N ILE A 85 -20.57 17.90 24.21
CA ILE A 85 -19.84 18.60 23.14
C ILE A 85 -19.62 17.67 21.96
N ASP A 86 -19.70 18.24 20.75
CA ASP A 86 -19.30 17.57 19.52
C ASP A 86 -17.79 17.72 19.32
N HIS A 87 -17.16 16.61 19.02
CA HIS A 87 -15.75 16.54 18.65
C HIS A 87 -15.60 15.75 17.35
N THR A 88 -14.61 16.11 16.53
CA THR A 88 -14.32 15.42 15.30
C THR A 88 -12.91 14.82 15.38
N TYR A 89 -12.84 13.50 15.42
CA TYR A 89 -11.58 12.78 15.26
C TYR A 89 -11.27 12.59 13.77
N VAL A 90 -10.01 12.69 13.42
CA VAL A 90 -9.52 12.50 12.05
C VAL A 90 -8.57 11.33 12.05
N PHE A 91 -8.88 10.34 11.24
CA PHE A 91 -8.03 9.21 10.95
C PHE A 91 -7.50 9.33 9.52
N LYS A 92 -6.23 9.04 9.34
CA LYS A 92 -5.59 8.97 8.03
C LYS A 92 -5.52 7.52 7.61
N VAL A 93 -6.00 7.22 6.42
CA VAL A 93 -5.88 5.91 5.77
C VAL A 93 -4.91 6.06 4.62
N ASP A 94 -3.82 5.32 4.65
CA ASP A 94 -2.76 5.33 3.63
C ASP A 94 -2.72 4.00 2.88
N ASN A 95 -2.77 4.06 1.55
CA ASN A 95 -2.56 2.90 0.69
C ASN A 95 -1.05 2.69 0.49
N GLN A 96 -0.50 1.71 1.16
CA GLN A 96 0.89 1.28 1.04
C GLN A 96 1.09 0.08 0.09
N GLY A 97 0.04 -0.33 -0.63
CA GLY A 97 0.10 -1.29 -1.72
C GLY A 97 0.75 -0.72 -2.97
N ASN A 98 0.52 -1.37 -4.12
CA ASN A 98 1.11 -0.96 -5.40
C ASN A 98 0.09 -0.62 -6.50
N ALA A 99 -1.19 -0.57 -6.15
CA ALA A 99 -2.28 -0.25 -7.08
C ALA A 99 -3.41 0.51 -6.39
N LEU A 100 -4.46 0.86 -7.15
CA LEU A 100 -5.71 1.37 -6.61
C LEU A 100 -6.37 0.31 -5.73
N ASP A 101 -6.73 0.68 -4.50
CA ASP A 101 -7.53 -0.18 -3.63
C ASP A 101 -8.70 0.60 -3.02
N LYS A 102 -9.74 -0.13 -2.68
CA LYS A 102 -10.89 0.39 -1.97
C LYS A 102 -10.85 -0.08 -0.53
N PHE A 103 -10.93 0.86 0.39
CA PHE A 103 -10.91 0.60 1.82
C PHE A 103 -12.30 0.80 2.41
N LYS A 104 -12.85 -0.24 3.03
CA LYS A 104 -13.99 -0.11 3.94
C LYS A 104 -13.48 0.50 5.24
N VAL A 105 -14.19 1.50 5.76
CA VAL A 105 -13.83 2.17 7.01
C VAL A 105 -15.00 2.08 8.00
N GLU A 106 -14.69 1.78 9.25
CA GLU A 106 -15.69 1.63 10.31
C GLU A 106 -15.10 1.92 11.69
N VAL A 107 -15.97 2.25 12.63
CA VAL A 107 -15.64 2.14 14.05
C VAL A 107 -15.94 0.71 14.46
N THR A 108 -15.02 0.04 15.16
CA THR A 108 -15.20 -1.37 15.50
C THR A 108 -16.45 -1.58 16.35
N GLU A 109 -17.14 -2.71 16.14
CA GLU A 109 -18.37 -3.04 16.86
C GLU A 109 -18.18 -3.04 18.38
N ALA A 110 -17.03 -3.54 18.85
CA ALA A 110 -16.68 -3.54 20.26
C ALA A 110 -16.55 -2.12 20.84
N SER A 111 -15.98 -1.20 20.07
CA SER A 111 -15.86 0.21 20.45
C SER A 111 -17.22 0.91 20.41
N MET A 112 -17.99 0.69 19.33
CA MET A 112 -19.34 1.24 19.21
C MET A 112 -20.24 0.85 20.37
N THR A 113 -20.28 -0.43 20.73
CA THR A 113 -21.10 -0.94 21.83
C THR A 113 -20.74 -0.27 23.17
N LYS A 114 -19.46 -0.23 23.51
CA LYS A 114 -18.99 0.39 24.77
C LYS A 114 -19.31 1.88 24.85
N LEU A 115 -19.15 2.58 23.73
CA LEU A 115 -19.38 4.03 23.67
C LEU A 115 -20.89 4.34 23.70
N ASP A 116 -21.72 3.55 23.04
CA ASP A 116 -23.18 3.68 23.05
C ASP A 116 -23.76 3.40 24.46
N GLU A 117 -23.30 2.33 25.12
CA GLU A 117 -23.65 2.03 26.51
C GLU A 117 -23.29 3.17 27.48
N ALA A 118 -22.20 3.88 27.19
CA ALA A 118 -21.79 5.06 27.95
C ALA A 118 -22.56 6.33 27.55
N GLY A 119 -23.39 6.28 26.51
CA GLY A 119 -24.25 7.37 26.04
C GLY A 119 -23.57 8.34 25.07
N PHE A 120 -22.47 7.94 24.44
CA PHE A 120 -21.86 8.68 23.32
C PHE A 120 -22.71 8.51 22.07
N GLN A 121 -22.70 9.52 21.21
CA GLN A 121 -23.26 9.42 19.87
C GLN A 121 -22.12 9.50 18.86
N ILE A 122 -22.01 8.50 18.00
CA ILE A 122 -20.94 8.39 17.02
C ILE A 122 -21.53 8.41 15.62
N GLN A 123 -20.95 9.19 14.73
CA GLN A 123 -21.31 9.25 13.32
C GLN A 123 -20.06 9.12 12.46
N LEU A 124 -20.07 8.16 11.56
CA LEU A 124 -19.06 7.96 10.52
C LEU A 124 -19.73 8.21 9.15
N PRO A 125 -19.61 9.40 8.58
CA PRO A 125 -20.29 9.75 7.34
C PRO A 125 -19.70 9.04 6.10
N LEU A 126 -18.45 8.61 6.17
CA LEU A 126 -17.77 7.89 5.11
C LEU A 126 -17.63 6.42 5.48
N VAL A 127 -18.12 5.53 4.63
CA VAL A 127 -18.07 4.07 4.85
C VAL A 127 -17.05 3.34 3.97
N SER A 128 -16.56 4.00 2.93
CA SER A 128 -15.49 3.49 2.07
C SER A 128 -14.81 4.61 1.32
N THR A 129 -13.53 4.43 0.98
CA THR A 129 -12.75 5.34 0.16
C THR A 129 -11.87 4.55 -0.81
N GLU A 130 -11.57 5.14 -1.98
CA GLU A 130 -10.63 4.58 -2.97
C GLU A 130 -9.37 5.43 -2.97
N ILE A 131 -8.22 4.78 -2.81
CA ILE A 131 -6.92 5.46 -2.71
C ILE A 131 -5.95 4.76 -3.67
N MET A 132 -5.32 5.54 -4.56
CA MET A 132 -4.26 5.05 -5.43
C MET A 132 -2.97 4.88 -4.62
N ALA A 133 -2.18 3.88 -4.96
CA ALA A 133 -0.85 3.74 -4.38
C ALA A 133 0.01 4.98 -4.65
N GLY A 134 0.57 5.55 -3.59
CA GLY A 134 1.40 6.76 -3.66
C GLY A 134 0.64 8.08 -3.56
N ASP A 135 -0.69 8.07 -3.56
CA ASP A 135 -1.48 9.25 -3.23
C ASP A 135 -1.32 9.63 -1.75
N PRO A 136 -1.57 10.90 -1.39
CA PRO A 136 -1.61 11.30 0.01
C PRO A 136 -2.67 10.51 0.80
N PRO A 137 -2.43 10.22 2.10
CA PRO A 137 -3.41 9.55 2.94
C PRO A 137 -4.77 10.26 2.96
N GLU A 138 -5.84 9.50 2.83
CA GLU A 138 -7.21 10.00 2.90
C GLU A 138 -7.61 10.25 4.35
N LYS A 139 -8.27 11.39 4.58
CA LYS A 139 -8.72 11.82 5.92
C LYS A 139 -10.17 11.45 6.16
N VAL A 140 -10.38 10.46 7.02
CA VAL A 140 -11.70 10.01 7.45
C VAL A 140 -12.06 10.68 8.78
N ARG A 141 -13.25 11.30 8.82
CA ARG A 141 -13.74 12.01 10.01
C ARG A 141 -14.77 11.16 10.76
N VAL A 142 -14.58 11.04 12.05
CA VAL A 142 -15.53 10.42 12.98
C VAL A 142 -16.05 11.52 13.93
N LEU A 143 -17.35 11.77 13.88
CA LEU A 143 -17.98 12.74 14.77
C LEU A 143 -18.43 12.02 16.05
N VAL A 144 -18.02 12.55 17.18
CA VAL A 144 -18.32 12.00 18.50
C VAL A 144 -18.98 13.08 19.35
N ARG A 145 -20.16 12.82 19.86
CA ARG A 145 -20.82 13.65 20.86
C ARG A 145 -20.73 13.00 22.23
N THR A 146 -20.20 13.71 23.21
CA THR A 146 -20.12 13.23 24.58
C THR A 146 -21.48 13.23 25.27
N PRO A 147 -21.75 12.28 26.18
CA PRO A 147 -22.99 12.24 26.96
C PRO A 147 -23.09 13.42 27.96
N LYS A 148 -24.31 13.70 28.37
CA LYS A 148 -24.58 14.71 29.44
C LYS A 148 -24.19 14.25 30.84
N ASN A 149 -23.81 12.98 30.99
CA ASN A 149 -23.60 12.37 32.29
C ASN A 149 -22.31 12.87 32.95
N GLN A 150 -22.42 13.60 34.04
CA GLN A 150 -21.28 14.07 34.83
C GLN A 150 -20.55 12.95 35.59
N GLY A 151 -21.15 11.76 35.70
CA GLY A 151 -20.50 10.58 36.30
C GLY A 151 -19.31 10.03 35.53
N TRP A 152 -19.09 10.53 34.31
CA TRP A 152 -17.94 10.16 33.46
C TRP A 152 -16.73 11.08 33.64
N THR A 153 -16.76 12.00 34.60
CA THR A 153 -15.57 12.81 34.93
C THR A 153 -14.40 11.89 35.27
N ASP A 154 -13.24 12.18 34.74
CA ASP A 154 -11.99 11.40 34.87
C ASP A 154 -12.08 9.94 34.40
N LYS A 155 -13.01 9.63 33.50
CA LYS A 155 -13.08 8.34 32.83
C LYS A 155 -12.39 8.43 31.44
N TYR A 156 -11.78 7.32 31.05
CA TYR A 156 -11.18 7.15 29.72
C TYR A 156 -12.06 6.24 28.88
N PHE A 157 -12.29 6.66 27.64
CA PHE A 157 -12.99 5.88 26.63
C PHE A 157 -12.12 5.75 25.40
N GLN A 158 -12.16 4.61 24.76
CA GLN A 158 -11.38 4.33 23.55
C GLN A 158 -12.32 4.29 22.36
N LEU A 159 -11.96 5.03 21.31
CA LEU A 159 -12.58 4.99 20.01
C LEU A 159 -11.64 4.26 19.05
N GLU A 160 -11.98 3.02 18.70
CA GLU A 160 -11.20 2.23 17.78
C GLU A 160 -11.78 2.32 16.37
N PHE A 161 -11.00 2.88 15.46
CA PHE A 161 -11.31 2.99 14.04
C PHE A 161 -10.55 1.93 13.27
N GLN A 162 -11.20 1.31 12.29
CA GLN A 162 -10.62 0.25 11.46
C GLN A 162 -10.81 0.57 9.98
N ALA A 163 -9.77 0.31 9.19
CA ALA A 163 -9.85 0.25 7.74
C ALA A 163 -9.53 -1.17 7.25
N THR A 164 -10.21 -1.61 6.20
CA THR A 164 -10.05 -2.95 5.62
C THR A 164 -9.98 -2.85 4.11
N SER A 165 -8.98 -3.48 3.50
CA SER A 165 -8.80 -3.55 2.06
C SER A 165 -9.83 -4.48 1.41
N ASP A 166 -10.55 -3.98 0.42
CA ASP A 166 -11.50 -4.75 -0.38
C ASP A 166 -10.78 -5.73 -1.33
N PHE A 167 -9.64 -5.31 -1.90
CA PHE A 167 -8.82 -6.16 -2.76
C PHE A 167 -8.32 -7.41 -2.01
N SER A 168 -7.72 -7.23 -0.82
CA SER A 168 -7.20 -8.34 -0.04
C SER A 168 -8.30 -9.32 0.37
N CYS A 169 -9.49 -8.83 0.76
CA CYS A 169 -10.62 -9.68 1.12
C CYS A 169 -11.11 -10.52 -0.05
N ARG A 170 -11.16 -9.96 -1.27
CA ARG A 170 -11.76 -10.64 -2.44
C ARG A 170 -10.76 -11.49 -3.21
N ILE A 171 -9.53 -11.04 -3.33
CA ILE A 171 -8.53 -11.63 -4.24
C ILE A 171 -7.47 -12.41 -3.48
N GLU A 172 -6.91 -11.84 -2.40
CA GLU A 172 -5.87 -12.52 -1.62
C GLU A 172 -6.45 -13.57 -0.64
N GLY A 173 -7.79 -13.57 -0.42
CA GLY A 173 -8.48 -14.52 0.45
C GLY A 173 -8.24 -14.29 1.96
N GLN A 174 -7.51 -13.25 2.31
CA GLN A 174 -7.29 -12.78 3.69
C GLN A 174 -7.46 -11.27 3.72
N CYS A 175 -8.38 -10.80 4.55
CA CYS A 175 -8.61 -9.36 4.68
C CYS A 175 -7.45 -8.68 5.41
N ASN A 176 -6.72 -7.81 4.72
CA ASN A 176 -5.79 -6.90 5.36
C ASN A 176 -6.59 -5.77 6.01
N SER A 177 -6.52 -5.70 7.33
CA SER A 177 -7.18 -4.65 8.12
C SER A 177 -6.22 -4.10 9.15
N GLU A 178 -6.33 -2.80 9.43
CA GLU A 178 -5.59 -2.13 10.48
C GLU A 178 -6.55 -1.30 11.32
N ALA A 179 -6.40 -1.39 12.63
CA ALA A 179 -7.17 -0.65 13.61
C ALA A 179 -6.27 0.30 14.40
N GLN A 180 -6.78 1.50 14.68
CA GLN A 180 -6.11 2.53 15.46
C GLN A 180 -7.05 3.05 16.55
N THR A 181 -6.52 3.25 17.77
CA THR A 181 -7.25 3.75 18.94
C THR A 181 -6.86 5.17 19.26
#